data_402a9e3ffcfa544b1b3928197fa97d6f
#
_entry.id   402a9e3ffcfa544b1b3928197fa97d6f
#
_cell.length_a   1.000
_cell.length_b   1.000
_cell.length_c   1.000
_cell.angle_alpha   90.00
_cell.angle_beta   90.00
_cell.angle_gamma   90.00
#
_symmetry.space_group_name_H-M   'P 1'
#
loop_
_entity.id
_entity.type
_entity.pdbx_description
1 polymer ?
#
loop_
_entity_poly.entity_id
_entity_poly.type
_entity_poly.pdbx_seq_one_letter_code
_entity_poly.pdbx_strand_id
1 'polypeptide(L)'
;MRTNPRVLAVVQAGGQGSRLDVLTRERAKPALSFAGSFQLIDVALTNCAHSGISDVWLSVQYQAGSLHHHLASGRPWDLDRTRGGLRWLMPQEGGGSAAQDGFSNGNGDDLHRFSDAISEFAPDAVVVMSTDQVLALDLRPVVAAHLERGSHCTVVTTEVSRTQAADKAVITVGRGSHVTRLDYKPERPSGTTISAEVFVYDPTVLLATL
;
A
#
# COMPACT_ATOMS: atom_id res chain seq x y z
N MET A 1 -26.90 -4.23 -4.32
CA MET A 1 -25.44 -4.43 -4.49
C MET A 1 -25.03 -3.71 -5.76
N ARG A 2 -24.01 -2.88 -5.72
CA ARG A 2 -23.43 -2.31 -6.94
C ARG A 2 -22.84 -3.45 -7.75
N THR A 3 -23.04 -3.46 -9.06
CA THR A 3 -22.53 -4.50 -9.97
C THR A 3 -21.00 -4.50 -10.06
N ASN A 4 -20.35 -3.43 -9.59
CA ASN A 4 -18.90 -3.31 -9.50
C ASN A 4 -18.54 -2.66 -8.15
N PRO A 5 -17.73 -3.28 -7.28
CA PRO A 5 -17.34 -2.72 -6.00
C PRO A 5 -16.49 -1.44 -6.19
N ARG A 6 -16.69 -0.46 -5.32
CA ARG A 6 -15.85 0.74 -5.26
C ARG A 6 -14.60 0.42 -4.45
N VAL A 7 -13.50 0.22 -5.13
CA VAL A 7 -12.22 -0.14 -4.52
C VAL A 7 -11.33 1.10 -4.44
N LEU A 8 -10.82 1.38 -3.25
CA LEU A 8 -9.80 2.39 -3.03
C LEU A 8 -8.44 1.70 -2.88
N ALA A 9 -7.44 2.08 -3.67
CA ALA A 9 -6.06 1.68 -3.42
C ALA A 9 -5.31 2.81 -2.69
N VAL A 10 -4.67 2.47 -1.57
CA VAL A 10 -3.73 3.35 -0.86
C VAL A 10 -2.33 2.79 -1.06
N VAL A 11 -1.53 3.50 -1.85
CA VAL A 11 -0.14 3.14 -2.14
C VAL A 11 0.77 3.89 -1.18
N GLN A 12 1.44 3.16 -0.29
CA GLN A 12 2.31 3.73 0.73
C GLN A 12 3.73 3.87 0.19
N ALA A 13 4.11 5.11 -0.07
CA ALA A 13 5.40 5.52 -0.63
C ALA A 13 6.22 6.37 0.36
N GLY A 14 5.91 6.28 1.66
CA GLY A 14 6.43 7.15 2.71
C GLY A 14 7.76 6.71 3.34
N GLY A 15 8.37 5.61 2.92
CA GLY A 15 9.59 5.10 3.52
C GLY A 15 10.82 6.00 3.27
N GLN A 16 11.53 6.37 4.35
CA GLN A 16 12.75 7.20 4.27
C GLN A 16 13.89 6.53 3.48
N GLY A 17 13.90 5.18 3.40
CA GLY A 17 14.91 4.42 2.66
C GLY A 17 16.33 4.54 3.21
N SER A 18 16.51 4.82 4.50
CA SER A 18 17.80 5.09 5.16
C SER A 18 18.88 4.03 4.89
N ARG A 19 18.50 2.76 4.65
CA ARG A 19 19.45 1.69 4.31
C ARG A 19 20.07 1.83 2.92
N LEU A 20 19.49 2.64 2.04
CA LEU A 20 19.97 2.88 0.68
C LEU A 20 20.86 4.13 0.58
N ASP A 21 21.08 4.81 1.71
CA ASP A 21 21.99 5.95 1.93
C ASP A 21 22.05 6.92 0.73
N VAL A 22 23.12 6.87 -0.04
CA VAL A 22 23.38 7.79 -1.17
C VAL A 22 22.22 7.84 -2.18
N LEU A 23 21.55 6.72 -2.41
CA LEU A 23 20.47 6.62 -3.40
C LEU A 23 19.20 7.37 -3.00
N THR A 24 19.00 7.56 -1.68
CA THR A 24 17.77 8.17 -1.14
C THR A 24 17.99 9.57 -0.54
N ARG A 25 19.19 10.15 -0.67
CA ARG A 25 19.46 11.50 -0.17
C ARG A 25 18.65 12.59 -0.86
N GLU A 26 18.46 12.47 -2.18
CA GLU A 26 17.77 13.48 -3.00
C GLU A 26 16.52 12.93 -3.68
N ARG A 27 16.18 11.66 -3.45
CA ARG A 27 15.06 10.99 -4.08
C ARG A 27 14.31 10.13 -3.09
N ALA A 28 12.99 10.10 -3.20
CA ALA A 28 12.18 9.12 -2.49
C ALA A 28 12.58 7.71 -2.90
N LYS A 29 12.57 6.74 -1.96
CA LYS A 29 12.85 5.33 -2.28
C LYS A 29 12.00 4.81 -3.44
N PRO A 30 10.68 5.09 -3.52
CA PRO A 30 9.85 4.68 -4.64
C PRO A 30 10.24 5.30 -5.99
N ALA A 31 10.98 6.42 -5.99
CA ALA A 31 11.49 7.08 -7.19
C ALA A 31 12.83 6.51 -7.68
N LEU A 32 13.35 5.47 -7.05
CA LEU A 32 14.57 4.83 -7.51
C LEU A 32 14.33 4.07 -8.81
N SER A 33 15.27 4.24 -9.74
CA SER A 33 15.23 3.57 -11.04
C SER A 33 15.29 2.05 -10.88
N PHE A 34 14.42 1.38 -11.60
CA PHE A 34 14.30 -0.07 -11.66
C PHE A 34 14.21 -0.50 -13.13
N ALA A 35 14.95 -1.54 -13.51
CA ALA A 35 14.92 -2.12 -14.86
C ALA A 35 15.00 -1.07 -16.01
N GLY A 36 15.89 -0.10 -15.89
CA GLY A 36 16.10 0.95 -16.89
C GLY A 36 15.32 2.23 -16.60
N SER A 37 14.25 2.49 -17.32
CA SER A 37 13.47 3.73 -17.22
C SER A 37 12.33 3.71 -16.19
N PHE A 38 12.02 2.55 -15.62
CA PHE A 38 10.99 2.43 -14.60
C PHE A 38 11.48 2.88 -13.23
N GLN A 39 10.53 3.25 -12.37
CA GLN A 39 10.74 3.47 -10.95
C GLN A 39 10.00 2.41 -10.13
N LEU A 40 10.39 2.19 -8.88
CA LEU A 40 9.73 1.18 -8.04
C LEU A 40 8.22 1.42 -7.89
N ILE A 41 7.81 2.69 -7.83
CA ILE A 41 6.39 3.08 -7.74
C ILE A 41 5.56 2.59 -8.92
N ASP A 42 6.16 2.49 -10.11
CA ASP A 42 5.47 2.12 -11.35
C ASP A 42 4.87 0.71 -11.25
N VAL A 43 5.50 -0.18 -10.48
CA VAL A 43 5.02 -1.54 -10.25
C VAL A 43 3.66 -1.52 -9.53
N ALA A 44 3.55 -0.76 -8.44
CA ALA A 44 2.32 -0.66 -7.67
C ALA A 44 1.19 -0.02 -8.50
N LEU A 45 1.49 1.08 -9.20
CA LEU A 45 0.51 1.77 -10.04
C LEU A 45 0.07 0.92 -11.24
N THR A 46 1.00 0.16 -11.83
CA THR A 46 0.68 -0.76 -12.92
C THR A 46 -0.24 -1.90 -12.45
N ASN A 47 -0.01 -2.45 -11.25
CA ASN A 47 -0.91 -3.45 -10.66
C ASN A 47 -2.32 -2.87 -10.44
N CYS A 48 -2.45 -1.64 -9.96
CA CYS A 48 -3.74 -0.96 -9.83
C CYS A 48 -4.43 -0.79 -11.20
N ALA A 49 -3.71 -0.23 -12.18
CA ALA A 49 -4.25 0.04 -13.52
C ALA A 49 -4.71 -1.26 -14.23
N HIS A 50 -3.88 -2.31 -14.24
CA HIS A 50 -4.22 -3.60 -14.82
C HIS A 50 -5.38 -4.31 -14.11
N SER A 51 -5.57 -4.00 -12.82
CA SER A 51 -6.70 -4.52 -12.04
C SER A 51 -7.97 -3.68 -12.18
N GLY A 52 -7.94 -2.60 -12.98
CA GLY A 52 -9.08 -1.71 -13.19
C GLY A 52 -9.42 -0.83 -11.98
N ILE A 53 -8.49 -0.66 -11.04
CA ILE A 53 -8.66 0.24 -9.89
C ILE A 53 -8.32 1.65 -10.33
N SER A 54 -9.32 2.53 -10.31
CA SER A 54 -9.20 3.91 -10.78
C SER A 54 -9.11 4.95 -9.67
N ASP A 55 -9.34 4.57 -8.43
CA ASP A 55 -9.22 5.45 -7.28
C ASP A 55 -7.96 5.05 -6.51
N VAL A 56 -6.87 5.79 -6.75
CA VAL A 56 -5.54 5.50 -6.18
C VAL A 56 -5.06 6.69 -5.37
N TRP A 57 -4.86 6.50 -4.08
CA TRP A 57 -4.28 7.49 -3.19
C TRP A 57 -2.84 7.13 -2.89
N LEU A 58 -1.95 8.07 -3.13
CA LEU A 58 -0.52 7.91 -2.94
C LEU A 58 -0.07 8.66 -1.70
N SER A 59 0.29 7.93 -0.66
CA SER A 59 0.88 8.51 0.55
C SER A 59 2.38 8.69 0.38
N VAL A 60 2.85 9.93 0.45
CA VAL A 60 4.27 10.28 0.30
C VAL A 60 4.67 11.18 1.46
N GLN A 61 5.80 10.87 2.11
CA GLN A 61 6.31 11.63 3.23
C GLN A 61 7.65 12.31 2.95
N TYR A 62 8.56 11.61 2.27
CA TYR A 62 9.91 12.07 2.02
C TYR A 62 10.14 12.33 0.53
N GLN A 63 10.83 13.43 0.20
CA GLN A 63 11.26 13.76 -1.16
C GLN A 63 10.14 13.67 -2.22
N ALA A 64 8.93 14.10 -1.87
CA ALA A 64 7.74 14.02 -2.73
C ALA A 64 7.97 14.65 -4.12
N GLY A 65 8.78 15.71 -4.20
CA GLY A 65 9.14 16.37 -5.46
C GLY A 65 9.77 15.45 -6.49
N SER A 66 10.55 14.44 -6.05
CA SER A 66 11.19 13.47 -6.96
C SER A 66 10.20 12.53 -7.64
N LEU A 67 9.08 12.24 -6.99
CA LEU A 67 7.99 11.44 -7.55
C LEU A 67 7.05 12.28 -8.41
N HIS A 68 6.80 13.52 -8.01
CA HIS A 68 5.83 14.39 -8.68
C HIS A 68 6.12 14.56 -10.17
N HIS A 69 7.38 14.78 -10.53
CA HIS A 69 7.80 14.94 -11.93
C HIS A 69 7.58 13.65 -12.75
N HIS A 70 7.86 12.48 -12.17
CA HIS A 70 7.72 11.19 -12.86
C HIS A 70 6.26 10.78 -13.03
N LEU A 71 5.48 10.92 -11.97
CA LEU A 71 4.08 10.49 -11.97
C LEU A 71 3.17 11.50 -12.66
N ALA A 72 3.55 12.77 -12.66
CA ALA A 72 2.69 13.86 -13.10
C ALA A 72 1.28 13.73 -12.47
N SER A 73 0.24 13.65 -13.29
CA SER A 73 -1.13 13.40 -12.84
C SER A 73 -1.55 11.92 -12.88
N GLY A 74 -0.62 11.00 -13.06
CA GLY A 74 -0.93 9.56 -13.19
C GLY A 74 -1.32 9.11 -14.60
N ARG A 75 -1.06 9.97 -15.61
CA ARG A 75 -1.46 9.73 -17.00
C ARG A 75 -0.98 8.40 -17.59
N PRO A 76 0.26 7.91 -17.34
CA PRO A 76 0.70 6.61 -17.86
C PRO A 76 -0.15 5.42 -17.42
N TRP A 77 -0.89 5.56 -16.32
CA TRP A 77 -1.76 4.53 -15.74
C TRP A 77 -3.26 4.85 -15.90
N ASP A 78 -3.62 5.82 -16.76
CA ASP A 78 -5.00 6.29 -16.92
C ASP A 78 -5.63 6.74 -15.58
N LEU A 79 -4.83 7.43 -14.75
CA LEU A 79 -5.23 7.98 -13.46
C LEU A 79 -5.39 9.51 -13.47
N ASP A 80 -5.27 10.17 -14.62
CA ASP A 80 -5.54 11.60 -14.83
C ASP A 80 -7.03 11.85 -15.12
N ARG A 81 -7.91 11.34 -14.25
CA ARG A 81 -9.36 11.30 -14.47
C ARG A 81 -10.08 12.43 -13.77
N THR A 82 -11.20 12.86 -14.34
CA THR A 82 -12.13 13.83 -13.70
C THR A 82 -12.84 13.23 -12.48
N ARG A 83 -13.05 11.91 -12.48
CA ARG A 83 -13.65 11.17 -11.36
C ARG A 83 -12.74 10.01 -11.00
N GLY A 84 -12.33 9.92 -9.74
CA GLY A 84 -11.27 9.03 -9.31
C GLY A 84 -9.89 9.60 -9.66
N GLY A 85 -8.95 8.73 -10.02
CA GLY A 85 -7.60 9.10 -10.43
C GLY A 85 -6.59 9.07 -9.29
N LEU A 86 -5.42 9.66 -9.55
CA LEU A 86 -4.32 9.72 -8.60
C LEU A 86 -4.50 10.90 -7.66
N ARG A 87 -4.64 10.62 -6.37
CA ARG A 87 -4.67 11.63 -5.31
C ARG A 87 -3.40 11.54 -4.46
N TRP A 88 -2.74 12.66 -4.29
CA TRP A 88 -1.58 12.77 -3.41
C TRP A 88 -2.02 13.02 -1.99
N LEU A 89 -1.49 12.22 -1.07
CA LEU A 89 -1.65 12.38 0.37
C LEU A 89 -0.27 12.74 0.93
N MET A 90 -0.08 13.97 1.29
CA MET A 90 1.17 14.50 1.85
C MET A 90 0.94 14.99 3.27
N PRO A 91 1.96 14.91 4.15
CA PRO A 91 1.90 15.55 5.45
C PRO A 91 1.60 17.03 5.27
N GLN A 92 0.69 17.57 6.07
CA GLN A 92 0.42 19.01 6.11
C GLN A 92 1.20 19.59 7.28
N GLU A 93 2.01 20.60 7.02
CA GLU A 93 2.62 21.43 8.05
C GLU A 93 1.76 22.66 8.29
N GLY A 94 1.46 22.94 9.54
CA GLY A 94 0.88 24.21 9.99
C GLY A 94 -0.63 24.30 10.11
N GLY A 95 -1.09 24.64 11.31
CA GLY A 95 -2.34 25.38 11.55
C GLY A 95 -3.62 24.60 11.74
N GLY A 96 -3.59 23.30 11.92
CA GLY A 96 -4.82 22.52 12.05
C GLY A 96 -5.07 21.91 13.44
N SER A 97 -4.20 21.10 13.90
CA SER A 97 -4.16 20.57 15.26
C SER A 97 -2.76 20.03 15.54
N ALA A 98 -2.26 20.22 16.74
CA ALA A 98 -0.94 19.78 17.16
C ALA A 98 -0.73 18.23 17.04
N ALA A 99 -1.79 17.49 16.77
CA ALA A 99 -1.77 16.04 16.60
C ALA A 99 -1.48 15.59 15.14
N GLN A 100 -1.44 16.52 14.18
CA GLN A 100 -1.25 16.20 12.75
C GLN A 100 0.05 16.75 12.17
N ASP A 101 0.85 17.44 12.97
CA ASP A 101 2.13 17.97 12.52
C ASP A 101 3.18 16.88 12.40
N GLY A 102 3.80 16.80 11.23
CA GLY A 102 4.95 15.94 10.97
C GLY A 102 4.67 14.65 10.20
N PHE A 103 5.71 13.85 10.10
CA PHE A 103 5.70 12.57 9.40
C PHE A 103 4.97 11.49 10.21
N SER A 104 4.32 10.55 9.53
CA SER A 104 3.71 9.40 10.21
C SER A 104 4.77 8.46 10.78
N ASN A 105 4.45 7.85 11.93
CA ASN A 105 5.32 6.91 12.64
C ASN A 105 5.14 5.46 12.17
N GLY A 106 4.77 5.25 10.91
CA GLY A 106 4.57 3.94 10.30
C GLY A 106 3.28 3.84 9.49
N ASN A 107 3.08 2.67 8.92
CA ASN A 107 1.99 2.44 7.95
C ASN A 107 0.59 2.59 8.55
N GLY A 108 0.41 2.22 9.82
CA GLY A 108 -0.88 2.37 10.52
C GLY A 108 -1.20 3.84 10.82
N ASP A 109 -0.22 4.60 11.35
CA ASP A 109 -0.37 6.02 11.60
C ASP A 109 -0.62 6.82 10.31
N ASP A 110 -0.01 6.40 9.21
CA ASP A 110 -0.26 6.93 7.88
C ASP A 110 -1.74 6.78 7.47
N LEU A 111 -2.29 5.58 7.64
CA LEU A 111 -3.71 5.33 7.35
C LEU A 111 -4.65 6.07 8.32
N HIS A 112 -4.28 6.15 9.60
CA HIS A 112 -5.06 6.90 10.60
C HIS A 112 -5.25 8.36 10.21
N ARG A 113 -4.20 9.01 9.71
CA ARG A 113 -4.25 10.42 9.24
C ARG A 113 -5.24 10.64 8.10
N PHE A 114 -5.57 9.61 7.35
CA PHE A 114 -6.51 9.68 6.23
C PHE A 114 -7.85 9.00 6.53
N SER A 115 -8.11 8.62 7.78
CA SER A 115 -9.33 7.92 8.20
C SER A 115 -10.61 8.66 7.83
N ASP A 116 -10.68 9.97 8.09
CA ASP A 116 -11.82 10.78 7.73
C ASP A 116 -12.07 10.82 6.21
N ALA A 117 -10.99 10.97 5.42
CA ALA A 117 -11.10 10.96 3.97
C ALA A 117 -11.51 9.59 3.41
N ILE A 118 -11.03 8.48 4.01
CA ILE A 118 -11.44 7.12 3.66
C ILE A 118 -12.92 6.92 3.99
N SER A 119 -13.37 7.40 5.16
CA SER A 119 -14.76 7.34 5.60
C SER A 119 -15.68 8.12 4.67
N GLU A 120 -15.31 9.34 4.28
CA GLU A 120 -16.07 10.18 3.34
C GLU A 120 -16.12 9.54 1.93
N PHE A 121 -15.02 8.95 1.49
CA PHE A 121 -14.96 8.25 0.21
C PHE A 121 -15.89 7.05 0.18
N ALA A 122 -16.14 6.38 1.31
CA ALA A 122 -17.00 5.23 1.48
C ALA A 122 -16.74 4.10 0.45
N PRO A 123 -15.53 3.50 0.43
CA PRO A 123 -15.22 2.37 -0.44
C PRO A 123 -15.91 1.08 0.04
N ASP A 124 -16.08 0.11 -0.86
CA ASP A 124 -16.50 -1.25 -0.50
C ASP A 124 -15.30 -2.11 -0.03
N ALA A 125 -14.09 -1.76 -0.45
CA ALA A 125 -12.83 -2.37 0.00
C ALA A 125 -11.67 -1.37 -0.10
N VAL A 126 -10.70 -1.45 0.82
CA VAL A 126 -9.46 -0.66 0.80
C VAL A 126 -8.28 -1.58 0.53
N VAL A 127 -7.61 -1.41 -0.60
CA VAL A 127 -6.34 -2.08 -0.91
C VAL A 127 -5.21 -1.21 -0.41
N VAL A 128 -4.38 -1.73 0.49
CA VAL A 128 -3.17 -1.05 0.97
C VAL A 128 -1.96 -1.79 0.47
N MET A 129 -1.04 -1.11 -0.19
CA MET A 129 0.17 -1.72 -0.73
C MET A 129 1.40 -0.85 -0.53
N SER A 130 2.52 -1.51 -0.25
CA SER A 130 3.84 -0.90 -0.20
C SER A 130 4.44 -0.79 -1.61
N THR A 131 5.33 0.18 -1.79
CA THR A 131 6.16 0.31 -3.00
C THR A 131 7.48 -0.45 -2.91
N ASP A 132 7.68 -1.21 -1.83
CA ASP A 132 8.94 -1.94 -1.58
C ASP A 132 9.00 -3.30 -2.28
N GLN A 133 7.89 -3.73 -2.89
CA GLN A 133 7.77 -5.03 -3.53
C GLN A 133 7.71 -4.89 -5.05
N VAL A 134 8.52 -5.67 -5.74
CA VAL A 134 8.47 -5.82 -7.19
C VAL A 134 7.74 -7.12 -7.51
N LEU A 135 6.45 -7.01 -7.76
CA LEU A 135 5.59 -8.15 -8.06
C LEU A 135 4.53 -7.76 -9.09
N ALA A 136 4.23 -8.67 -10.01
CA ALA A 136 3.08 -8.53 -10.91
C ALA A 136 1.87 -9.21 -10.25
N LEU A 137 0.82 -8.44 -9.97
CA LEU A 137 -0.34 -8.91 -9.24
C LEU A 137 -1.63 -8.40 -9.87
N ASP A 138 -2.54 -9.32 -10.18
CA ASP A 138 -3.93 -8.98 -10.47
C ASP A 138 -4.70 -8.90 -9.14
N LEU A 139 -5.14 -7.71 -8.80
CA LEU A 139 -5.89 -7.45 -7.56
C LEU A 139 -7.36 -7.88 -7.64
N ARG A 140 -7.91 -8.08 -8.84
CA ARG A 140 -9.32 -8.44 -9.03
C ARG A 140 -9.72 -9.72 -8.27
N PRO A 141 -9.02 -10.86 -8.43
CA PRO A 141 -9.37 -12.07 -7.69
C PRO A 141 -9.13 -11.93 -6.17
N VAL A 142 -8.17 -11.10 -5.75
CA VAL A 142 -7.91 -10.85 -4.31
C VAL A 142 -9.07 -10.09 -3.69
N VAL A 143 -9.51 -9.00 -4.32
CA VAL A 143 -10.66 -8.20 -3.88
C VAL A 143 -11.96 -9.02 -3.92
N ALA A 144 -12.18 -9.78 -4.99
CA ALA A 144 -13.36 -10.64 -5.10
C ALA A 144 -13.42 -11.65 -3.96
N ALA A 145 -12.34 -12.37 -3.70
CA ALA A 145 -12.26 -13.34 -2.60
C ALA A 145 -12.42 -12.68 -1.22
N HIS A 146 -11.92 -11.47 -1.03
CA HIS A 146 -12.10 -10.68 0.19
C HIS A 146 -13.57 -10.38 0.46
N LEU A 147 -14.26 -9.85 -0.55
CA LEU A 147 -15.67 -9.48 -0.45
C LEU A 147 -16.59 -10.70 -0.31
N GLU A 148 -16.34 -11.77 -1.08
CA GLU A 148 -17.13 -13.01 -1.02
C GLU A 148 -17.04 -13.68 0.35
N ARG A 149 -15.88 -13.63 1.00
CA ARG A 149 -15.67 -14.22 2.33
C ARG A 149 -16.12 -13.32 3.48
N GLY A 150 -16.41 -12.04 3.21
CA GLY A 150 -16.67 -11.05 4.25
C GLY A 150 -15.47 -10.92 5.20
N SER A 151 -14.26 -10.97 4.68
CA SER A 151 -13.05 -10.95 5.48
C SER A 151 -12.80 -9.55 6.05
N HIS A 152 -12.33 -9.45 7.29
CA HIS A 152 -11.90 -8.17 7.87
C HIS A 152 -10.60 -7.67 7.24
N CYS A 153 -9.66 -8.60 7.00
CA CYS A 153 -8.40 -8.33 6.32
C CYS A 153 -8.01 -9.55 5.49
N THR A 154 -7.57 -9.31 4.26
CA THR A 154 -6.97 -10.32 3.39
C THR A 154 -5.53 -9.89 3.10
N VAL A 155 -4.57 -10.79 3.29
CA VAL A 155 -3.15 -10.54 3.01
C VAL A 155 -2.69 -11.37 1.83
N VAL A 156 -1.98 -10.73 0.89
CA VAL A 156 -1.27 -11.43 -0.18
C VAL A 156 0.04 -11.97 0.38
N THR A 157 0.31 -13.24 0.13
CA THR A 157 1.51 -13.91 0.63
C THR A 157 2.37 -14.44 -0.51
N THR A 158 3.66 -14.63 -0.23
CA THR A 158 4.62 -15.28 -1.12
C THR A 158 5.58 -16.15 -0.31
N GLU A 159 6.25 -17.07 -1.01
CA GLU A 159 7.27 -17.93 -0.41
C GLU A 159 8.66 -17.35 -0.63
N VAL A 160 9.49 -17.42 0.39
CA VAL A 160 10.90 -17.01 0.33
C VAL A 160 11.79 -18.04 1.02
N SER A 161 13.10 -17.88 0.93
CA SER A 161 14.02 -18.71 1.73
C SER A 161 13.86 -18.38 3.22
N ARG A 162 14.19 -19.35 4.09
CA ARG A 162 14.12 -19.15 5.55
C ARG A 162 15.01 -17.99 6.02
N THR A 163 16.14 -17.78 5.38
CA THR A 163 17.04 -16.66 5.68
C THR A 163 16.38 -15.31 5.37
N GLN A 164 15.67 -15.20 4.25
CA GLN A 164 14.97 -13.99 3.85
C GLN A 164 13.73 -13.73 4.72
N ALA A 165 13.10 -14.79 5.25
CA ALA A 165 11.91 -14.67 6.11
C ALA A 165 12.20 -13.95 7.43
N ALA A 166 13.43 -13.99 7.96
CA ALA A 166 13.81 -13.33 9.21
C ALA A 166 13.63 -11.81 9.19
N ASP A 167 13.75 -11.18 8.01
CA ASP A 167 13.59 -9.73 7.83
C ASP A 167 12.16 -9.30 7.43
N LYS A 168 11.21 -10.24 7.42
CA LYS A 168 9.86 -10.05 6.88
C LYS A 168 8.78 -10.37 7.89
N ALA A 169 7.54 -10.04 7.56
CA ALA A 169 6.37 -10.49 8.31
C ALA A 169 6.03 -11.93 7.89
N VAL A 170 6.31 -12.90 8.76
CA VAL A 170 6.03 -14.32 8.53
C VAL A 170 4.58 -14.61 8.85
N ILE A 171 3.88 -15.27 7.93
CA ILE A 171 2.46 -15.59 8.03
C ILE A 171 2.30 -17.09 8.21
N THR A 172 1.56 -17.50 9.24
CA THR A 172 1.14 -18.90 9.40
C THR A 172 -0.31 -19.02 8.95
N VAL A 173 -0.54 -19.87 7.95
CA VAL A 173 -1.87 -20.10 7.38
C VAL A 173 -2.43 -21.40 7.93
N GLY A 174 -3.66 -21.36 8.45
CA GLY A 174 -4.43 -22.50 8.92
C GLY A 174 -5.42 -23.01 7.88
N ARG A 175 -6.39 -23.80 8.34
CA ARG A 175 -7.45 -24.35 7.49
C ARG A 175 -8.29 -23.23 6.85
N GLY A 176 -8.69 -23.43 5.60
CA GLY A 176 -9.52 -22.45 4.87
C GLY A 176 -8.80 -21.13 4.55
N SER A 177 -7.48 -21.15 4.53
CA SER A 177 -6.63 -19.96 4.27
C SER A 177 -6.76 -18.85 5.33
N HIS A 178 -7.17 -19.19 6.56
CA HIS A 178 -7.17 -18.24 7.67
C HIS A 178 -5.75 -18.02 8.19
N VAL A 179 -5.38 -16.75 8.40
CA VAL A 179 -4.14 -16.40 9.10
C VAL A 179 -4.32 -16.73 10.58
N THR A 180 -3.47 -17.61 11.10
CA THR A 180 -3.49 -18.02 12.51
C THR A 180 -2.41 -17.34 13.34
N ARG A 181 -1.35 -16.87 12.67
CA ARG A 181 -0.23 -16.16 13.33
C ARG A 181 0.48 -15.24 12.33
N LEU A 182 0.93 -14.10 12.86
CA LEU A 182 1.81 -13.16 12.18
C LEU A 182 2.99 -12.87 13.09
N ASP A 183 4.20 -13.15 12.63
CA ASP A 183 5.44 -12.85 13.34
C ASP A 183 6.22 -11.78 12.56
N TYR A 184 6.36 -10.60 13.15
CA TYR A 184 7.07 -9.50 12.48
C TYR A 184 8.56 -9.59 12.73
N LYS A 185 9.35 -9.83 11.68
CA LYS A 185 10.83 -9.95 11.71
C LYS A 185 11.35 -10.84 12.84
N PRO A 186 10.92 -12.11 12.88
CA PRO A 186 11.33 -13.01 13.94
C PRO A 186 12.82 -13.41 13.76
N GLU A 187 13.57 -13.47 14.85
CA GLU A 187 14.95 -13.98 14.83
C GLU A 187 15.02 -15.42 14.27
N ARG A 188 13.99 -16.21 14.57
CA ARG A 188 13.86 -17.59 14.09
C ARG A 188 12.51 -17.76 13.42
N PRO A 189 12.45 -17.62 12.08
CA PRO A 189 11.21 -17.75 11.34
C PRO A 189 10.55 -19.11 11.53
N SER A 190 9.25 -19.10 11.83
CA SER A 190 8.43 -20.31 11.97
C SER A 190 8.11 -20.97 10.63
N GLY A 191 8.21 -20.20 9.52
CA GLY A 191 7.91 -20.62 8.15
C GLY A 191 8.64 -19.81 7.10
N THR A 192 8.27 -20.04 5.85
CA THR A 192 8.80 -19.38 4.65
C THR A 192 7.76 -18.53 3.93
N THR A 193 6.50 -18.66 4.32
CA THR A 193 5.40 -17.83 3.81
C THR A 193 5.45 -16.46 4.48
N ILE A 194 5.60 -15.42 3.69
CA ILE A 194 5.66 -14.03 4.17
C ILE A 194 4.58 -13.17 3.56
N SER A 195 4.28 -12.05 4.21
CA SER A 195 3.46 -10.99 3.61
C SER A 195 4.18 -10.38 2.42
N ALA A 196 3.48 -10.25 1.28
CA ALA A 196 3.91 -9.46 0.14
C ALA A 196 3.60 -7.95 0.31
N GLU A 197 3.23 -7.52 1.53
CA GLU A 197 2.89 -6.14 1.85
C GLU A 197 1.75 -5.56 0.97
N VAL A 198 0.83 -6.43 0.59
CA VAL A 198 -0.43 -6.09 -0.06
C VAL A 198 -1.57 -6.64 0.78
N PHE A 199 -2.45 -5.75 1.22
CA PHE A 199 -3.57 -6.05 2.10
C PHE A 199 -4.87 -5.53 1.49
N VAL A 200 -5.96 -6.25 1.70
CA VAL A 200 -7.32 -5.76 1.42
C VAL A 200 -8.09 -5.73 2.72
N TYR A 201 -8.66 -4.60 3.06
CA TYR A 201 -9.38 -4.38 4.31
C TYR A 201 -10.88 -4.13 4.05
N ASP A 202 -11.71 -4.63 4.94
CA ASP A 202 -13.04 -4.09 5.17
C ASP A 202 -12.88 -2.66 5.72
N PRO A 203 -13.46 -1.64 5.08
CA PRO A 203 -13.26 -0.25 5.50
C PRO A 203 -13.80 0.05 6.90
N THR A 204 -14.89 -0.60 7.31
CA THR A 204 -15.48 -0.39 8.64
C THR A 204 -14.56 -0.93 9.73
N VAL A 205 -14.01 -2.12 9.51
CA VAL A 205 -13.07 -2.73 10.46
C VAL A 205 -11.75 -1.96 10.48
N LEU A 206 -11.25 -1.54 9.32
CA LEU A 206 -10.04 -0.73 9.23
C LEU A 206 -10.18 0.55 10.06
N LEU A 207 -11.21 1.32 9.80
CA LEU A 207 -11.44 2.62 10.48
C LEU A 207 -11.71 2.46 11.99
N ALA A 208 -12.29 1.35 12.43
CA ALA A 208 -12.49 1.07 13.85
C ALA A 208 -11.21 0.61 14.57
N THR A 209 -10.18 0.19 13.83
CA THR A 209 -8.91 -0.33 14.37
C THR A 209 -7.81 0.75 14.40
N LEU A 210 -7.89 1.76 13.53
CA LEU A 210 -6.99 2.90 13.47
C LEU A 210 -7.26 3.90 14.60
#